data_d4dd161a27f374cb49c3a1eb00e77ed8
#
_entry.id   d4dd161a27f374cb49c3a1eb00e77ed8
#
_cell.length_a   1.000
_cell.length_b   1.000
_cell.length_c   1.000
_cell.angle_alpha   90.00
_cell.angle_beta   90.00
_cell.angle_gamma   90.00
#
_symmetry.space_group_name_H-M   'P 1'
#
loop_
_entity.id
_entity.type
_entity.pdbx_description
1 polymer ?
#
loop_
_entity_poly.entity_id
_entity_poly.type
_entity_poly.pdbx_seq_one_letter_code
_entity_poly.pdbx_strand_id
1 'polypeptide(L)'
;MAFGKVTYQNVSIKYGIFVGIAHIIYFLIMRLFGLQDIVELSFLSSIFLIGGICLAIMAFKRAKNGEIDYFQGLAIGATVGVVSSTILALFLVLYLNIFDSSYLANLQASSLFPRSLSILSLFVLTIIYGSIPGFIIAFVAMQWFKRPDHTMAKRI
;
A
#
# COMPACT_ATOMS: atom_id res chain seq x y z
N MET A 1 -21.80 -1.76 -24.94
CA MET A 1 -20.91 -1.21 -23.90
C MET A 1 -19.67 -2.10 -23.87
N ALA A 2 -18.51 -1.56 -24.27
CA ALA A 2 -17.26 -2.32 -24.26
C ALA A 2 -16.86 -2.55 -22.79
N PHE A 3 -17.03 -3.77 -22.31
CA PHE A 3 -16.39 -4.22 -21.07
C PHE A 3 -14.88 -4.14 -21.30
N GLY A 4 -14.25 -3.04 -20.88
CA GLY A 4 -12.81 -2.88 -20.95
C GLY A 4 -12.15 -4.10 -20.31
N LYS A 5 -11.24 -4.75 -21.06
CA LYS A 5 -10.49 -5.90 -20.56
C LYS A 5 -9.95 -5.56 -19.18
N VAL A 6 -10.38 -6.30 -18.15
CA VAL A 6 -9.90 -6.10 -16.79
C VAL A 6 -8.40 -6.43 -16.79
N THR A 7 -7.59 -5.39 -16.70
CA THR A 7 -6.14 -5.48 -16.66
C THR A 7 -5.69 -5.45 -15.20
N TYR A 8 -4.64 -6.22 -14.87
CA TYR A 8 -4.07 -6.19 -13.53
C TYR A 8 -3.66 -4.76 -13.10
N GLN A 9 -3.22 -3.93 -14.05
CA GLN A 9 -2.85 -2.53 -13.81
C GLN A 9 -4.04 -1.71 -13.31
N ASN A 10 -5.20 -1.78 -13.97
CA ASN A 10 -6.38 -1.02 -13.57
C ASN A 10 -6.89 -1.42 -12.18
N VAL A 11 -6.87 -2.71 -11.88
CA VAL A 11 -7.24 -3.22 -10.55
C VAL A 11 -6.25 -2.72 -9.51
N SER A 12 -4.94 -2.84 -9.78
CA SER A 12 -3.89 -2.44 -8.84
C SER A 12 -3.93 -0.95 -8.53
N ILE A 13 -4.09 -0.10 -9.55
CA ILE A 13 -4.18 1.35 -9.36
C ILE A 13 -5.40 1.70 -8.52
N LYS A 14 -6.57 1.11 -8.83
CA LYS A 14 -7.80 1.33 -8.07
C LYS A 14 -7.61 1.00 -6.58
N TYR A 15 -7.11 -0.19 -6.27
CA TYR A 15 -6.89 -0.61 -4.88
C TYR A 15 -5.73 0.17 -4.22
N GLY A 16 -4.70 0.53 -4.97
CA GLY A 16 -3.63 1.40 -4.50
C GLY A 16 -4.12 2.77 -4.06
N ILE A 17 -5.06 3.36 -4.80
CA ILE A 17 -5.70 4.63 -4.42
C ILE A 17 -6.50 4.46 -3.12
N PHE A 18 -7.31 3.40 -3.01
CA PHE A 18 -8.07 3.14 -1.78
C PHE A 18 -7.16 2.96 -0.56
N VAL A 19 -6.08 2.20 -0.69
CA VAL A 19 -5.10 1.99 0.38
C VAL A 19 -4.39 3.31 0.72
N GLY A 20 -4.01 4.11 -0.28
CA GLY A 20 -3.39 5.42 -0.08
C GLY A 20 -4.30 6.37 0.71
N ILE A 21 -5.59 6.43 0.36
CA ILE A 21 -6.58 7.22 1.10
C ILE A 21 -6.73 6.69 2.54
N ALA A 22 -6.79 5.37 2.73
CA ALA A 22 -6.86 4.77 4.05
C ALA A 22 -5.65 5.13 4.92
N HIS A 23 -4.44 5.14 4.36
CA HIS A 23 -3.24 5.58 5.05
C HIS A 23 -3.30 7.08 5.45
N ILE A 24 -3.82 7.95 4.57
CA ILE A 24 -4.00 9.37 4.89
C ILE A 24 -4.98 9.55 6.04
N ILE A 25 -6.14 8.88 5.98
CA ILE A 25 -7.15 8.94 7.04
C ILE A 25 -6.55 8.44 8.35
N TYR A 26 -5.84 7.32 8.32
CA TYR A 26 -5.16 6.77 9.49
C TYR A 26 -4.15 7.77 10.08
N PHE A 27 -3.30 8.37 9.25
CA PHE A 27 -2.36 9.39 9.67
C PHE A 27 -3.04 10.57 10.34
N LEU A 28 -4.13 11.08 9.75
CA LEU A 28 -4.89 12.20 10.32
C LEU A 28 -5.52 11.84 11.67
N ILE A 29 -6.06 10.64 11.81
CA ILE A 29 -6.61 10.14 13.08
C ILE A 29 -5.50 10.08 14.14
N MET A 30 -4.35 9.49 13.79
CA MET A 30 -3.19 9.42 14.71
C MET A 30 -2.72 10.80 15.13
N ARG A 31 -2.72 11.76 14.21
CA ARG A 31 -2.37 13.14 14.47
C ARG A 31 -3.36 13.82 15.41
N LEU A 32 -4.66 13.59 15.20
CA LEU A 32 -5.73 14.16 16.02
C LEU A 32 -5.63 13.73 17.51
N PHE A 33 -5.21 12.48 17.73
CA PHE A 33 -5.04 11.92 19.08
C PHE A 33 -3.62 12.14 19.66
N GLY A 34 -2.70 12.80 18.95
CA GLY A 34 -1.33 13.01 19.39
C GLY A 34 -0.50 11.73 19.49
N LEU A 35 -0.88 10.68 18.73
CA LEU A 35 -0.26 9.36 18.78
C LEU A 35 0.74 9.12 17.63
N GLN A 36 1.06 10.16 16.85
CA GLN A 36 1.93 10.07 15.67
C GLN A 36 3.39 9.68 16.00
N ASP A 37 3.82 9.88 17.24
CA ASP A 37 5.20 9.59 17.67
C ASP A 37 5.37 8.13 18.14
N ILE A 38 4.28 7.37 18.21
CA ILE A 38 4.30 5.97 18.62
C ILE A 38 4.58 5.10 17.39
N VAL A 39 5.82 4.60 17.29
CA VAL A 39 6.32 3.80 16.14
C VAL A 39 5.50 2.52 15.94
N GLU A 40 5.10 1.86 17.02
CA GLU A 40 4.31 0.62 16.99
C GLU A 40 2.97 0.83 16.28
N LEU A 41 2.32 1.95 16.52
CA LEU A 41 1.07 2.30 15.86
C LEU A 41 1.27 2.60 14.37
N SER A 42 2.43 3.12 13.98
CA SER A 42 2.76 3.34 12.57
C SER A 42 2.78 2.01 11.79
N PHE A 43 3.22 0.91 12.40
CA PHE A 43 3.16 -0.42 11.78
C PHE A 43 1.73 -0.95 11.62
N LEU A 44 0.77 -0.49 12.44
CA LEU A 44 -0.64 -0.89 12.31
C LEU A 44 -1.22 -0.48 10.95
N SER A 45 -0.71 0.58 10.35
CA SER A 45 -1.10 1.00 9.00
C SER A 45 -0.83 -0.06 7.93
N SER A 46 0.13 -0.97 8.16
CA SER A 46 0.43 -2.08 7.24
C SER A 46 -0.74 -3.04 7.06
N ILE A 47 -1.69 -3.09 8.01
CA ILE A 47 -2.91 -3.90 7.88
C ILE A 47 -3.74 -3.44 6.67
N PHE A 48 -3.81 -2.12 6.42
CA PHE A 48 -4.51 -1.59 5.25
C PHE A 48 -3.82 -2.02 3.94
N LEU A 49 -2.49 -2.07 3.94
CA LEU A 49 -1.71 -2.52 2.78
C LEU A 49 -1.95 -4.02 2.53
N ILE A 50 -1.87 -4.85 3.57
CA ILE A 50 -2.12 -6.29 3.48
C ILE A 50 -3.54 -6.56 2.95
N GLY A 51 -4.54 -5.94 3.58
CA GLY A 51 -5.94 -6.07 3.17
C GLY A 51 -6.18 -5.62 1.73
N GLY A 52 -5.63 -4.46 1.36
CA GLY A 52 -5.75 -3.90 0.01
C GLY A 52 -5.12 -4.79 -1.07
N ILE A 53 -3.94 -5.35 -0.82
CA ILE A 53 -3.27 -6.28 -1.74
C ILE A 53 -4.08 -7.58 -1.89
N CYS A 54 -4.51 -8.16 -0.78
CA CYS A 54 -5.33 -9.39 -0.81
C CYS A 54 -6.64 -9.16 -1.57
N LEU A 55 -7.32 -8.04 -1.33
CA LEU A 55 -8.55 -7.68 -2.04
C LEU A 55 -8.30 -7.44 -3.53
N ALA A 56 -7.20 -6.78 -3.89
CA ALA A 56 -6.82 -6.55 -5.29
C ALA A 56 -6.57 -7.87 -6.04
N ILE A 57 -5.81 -8.80 -5.43
CA ILE A 57 -5.54 -10.12 -5.99
C ILE A 57 -6.85 -10.91 -6.14
N MET A 58 -7.71 -10.92 -5.11
CA MET A 58 -9.01 -11.59 -5.16
C MET A 58 -9.92 -11.00 -6.25
N ALA A 59 -9.98 -9.68 -6.36
CA ALA A 59 -10.80 -9.02 -7.38
C ALA A 59 -10.31 -9.35 -8.79
N PHE A 60 -9.00 -9.34 -9.02
CA PHE A 60 -8.41 -9.71 -10.29
C PHE A 60 -8.65 -11.19 -10.62
N LYS A 61 -8.45 -12.09 -9.65
CA LYS A 61 -8.70 -13.53 -9.80
C LYS A 61 -10.17 -13.81 -10.16
N ARG A 62 -11.13 -13.13 -9.50
CA ARG A 62 -12.55 -13.25 -9.84
C ARG A 62 -12.85 -12.79 -11.27
N ALA A 63 -12.22 -11.69 -11.70
CA ALA A 63 -12.39 -11.16 -13.05
C ALA A 63 -11.77 -12.06 -14.14
N LYS A 64 -10.86 -12.94 -13.76
CA LYS A 64 -10.19 -13.94 -14.62
C LYS A 64 -10.73 -15.37 -14.45
N ASN A 65 -11.97 -15.52 -13.96
CA ASN A 65 -12.62 -16.82 -13.77
C ASN A 65 -11.83 -17.81 -12.88
N GLY A 66 -11.08 -17.26 -11.90
CA GLY A 66 -10.33 -18.07 -10.96
C GLY A 66 -8.86 -18.33 -11.32
N GLU A 67 -8.44 -17.96 -12.52
CA GLU A 67 -7.05 -18.12 -12.97
C GLU A 67 -6.24 -16.85 -12.70
N ILE A 68 -5.05 -17.01 -12.14
CA ILE A 68 -4.09 -15.92 -11.93
C ILE A 68 -2.67 -16.46 -12.06
N ASP A 69 -1.86 -15.78 -12.85
CA ASP A 69 -0.43 -16.05 -12.93
C ASP A 69 0.30 -15.49 -11.72
N TYR A 70 1.30 -16.22 -11.25
CA TYR A 70 2.10 -15.83 -10.09
C TYR A 70 2.69 -14.42 -10.24
N PHE A 71 3.28 -14.14 -11.40
CA PHE A 71 3.87 -12.82 -11.68
C PHE A 71 2.84 -11.69 -11.76
N GLN A 72 1.63 -11.99 -12.22
CA GLN A 72 0.53 -11.00 -12.20
C GLN A 72 0.15 -10.62 -10.77
N GLY A 73 0.08 -11.60 -9.87
CA GLY A 73 -0.18 -11.35 -8.46
C GLY A 73 0.93 -10.52 -7.78
N LEU A 74 2.20 -10.82 -8.08
CA LEU A 74 3.33 -10.01 -7.62
C LEU A 74 3.25 -8.57 -8.14
N ALA A 75 2.98 -8.41 -9.45
CA ALA A 75 2.84 -7.10 -10.07
C ALA A 75 1.69 -6.29 -9.44
N ILE A 76 0.56 -6.95 -9.09
CA ILE A 76 -0.54 -6.31 -8.38
C ILE A 76 -0.06 -5.75 -7.05
N GLY A 77 0.60 -6.55 -6.23
CA GLY A 77 1.04 -6.10 -4.90
C GLY A 77 2.09 -5.00 -4.96
N ALA A 78 3.09 -5.13 -5.85
CA ALA A 78 4.09 -4.09 -6.08
C ALA A 78 3.43 -2.77 -6.51
N THR A 79 2.50 -2.82 -7.47
CA THR A 79 1.80 -1.61 -7.96
C THR A 79 0.91 -1.00 -6.88
N VAL A 80 0.17 -1.80 -6.10
CA VAL A 80 -0.62 -1.31 -4.96
C VAL A 80 0.29 -0.61 -3.95
N GLY A 81 1.43 -1.22 -3.61
CA GLY A 81 2.43 -0.63 -2.72
C GLY A 81 2.96 0.71 -3.23
N VAL A 82 3.40 0.77 -4.49
CA VAL A 82 3.93 2.00 -5.11
C VAL A 82 2.86 3.09 -5.17
N VAL A 83 1.66 2.79 -5.64
CA VAL A 83 0.59 3.78 -5.80
C VAL A 83 0.15 4.32 -4.44
N SER A 84 -0.09 3.44 -3.46
CA SER A 84 -0.52 3.87 -2.12
C SER A 84 0.53 4.70 -1.39
N SER A 85 1.79 4.30 -1.47
CA SER A 85 2.89 5.03 -0.84
C SER A 85 3.21 6.35 -1.55
N THR A 86 3.04 6.43 -2.88
CA THR A 86 3.17 7.70 -3.61
C THR A 86 2.10 8.69 -3.19
N ILE A 87 0.85 8.25 -3.05
CA ILE A 87 -0.25 9.11 -2.57
C ILE A 87 0.03 9.61 -1.16
N LEU A 88 0.46 8.73 -0.26
CA LEU A 88 0.84 9.09 1.10
C LEU A 88 2.03 10.06 1.11
N ALA A 89 3.06 9.81 0.31
CA ALA A 89 4.25 10.66 0.22
C ALA A 89 3.91 12.07 -0.27
N LEU A 90 3.07 12.18 -1.31
CA LEU A 90 2.58 13.48 -1.80
C LEU A 90 1.80 14.22 -0.71
N PHE A 91 0.91 13.51 -0.02
CA PHE A 91 0.16 14.09 1.09
C PHE A 91 1.10 14.59 2.20
N LEU A 92 2.10 13.80 2.62
CA LEU A 92 3.06 14.19 3.66
C LEU A 92 3.87 15.42 3.25
N VAL A 93 4.32 15.50 2.00
CA VAL A 93 5.02 16.69 1.48
C VAL A 93 4.13 17.93 1.55
N LEU A 94 2.87 17.83 1.11
CA LEU A 94 1.92 18.94 1.21
C LEU A 94 1.63 19.31 2.68
N TYR A 95 1.44 18.30 3.52
CA TYR A 95 1.17 18.50 4.94
C TYR A 95 2.30 19.27 5.65
N LEU A 96 3.56 18.87 5.42
CA LEU A 96 4.74 19.50 6.00
C LEU A 96 4.93 20.95 5.51
N ASN A 97 4.61 21.23 4.27
CA ASN A 97 4.76 22.59 3.73
C ASN A 97 3.65 23.55 4.16
N ILE A 98 2.44 23.05 4.43
CA ILE A 98 1.25 23.90 4.67
C ILE A 98 0.89 23.96 6.16
N PHE A 99 0.94 22.83 6.85
CA PHE A 99 0.36 22.72 8.19
C PHE A 99 1.37 22.66 9.33
N ASP A 100 2.46 21.92 9.15
CA ASP A 100 3.38 21.67 10.28
C ASP A 100 4.79 21.32 9.83
N SER A 101 5.63 22.33 9.67
CA SER A 101 7.05 22.14 9.36
C SER A 101 7.83 21.53 10.54
N SER A 102 7.32 21.61 11.77
CA SER A 102 8.00 21.05 12.95
C SER A 102 7.91 19.53 13.02
N TYR A 103 6.92 18.93 12.33
CA TYR A 103 6.80 17.47 12.26
C TYR A 103 8.00 16.81 11.56
N LEU A 104 8.66 17.51 10.65
CA LEU A 104 9.90 17.02 10.02
C LEU A 104 11.01 16.81 11.08
N ALA A 105 11.12 17.71 12.05
CA ALA A 105 12.08 17.57 13.14
C ALA A 105 11.78 16.35 14.02
N ASN A 106 10.51 16.06 14.27
CA ASN A 106 10.09 14.85 15.00
C ASN A 106 10.45 13.57 14.23
N LEU A 107 10.26 13.56 12.91
CA LEU A 107 10.67 12.44 12.06
C LEU A 107 12.20 12.24 12.08
N GLN A 108 12.99 13.32 12.06
CA GLN A 108 14.45 13.27 12.17
C GLN A 108 14.92 12.73 13.54
N ALA A 109 14.14 12.95 14.59
CA ALA A 109 14.41 12.43 15.92
C ALA A 109 13.99 10.95 16.06
N SER A 110 13.16 10.43 15.16
CA SER A 110 12.68 9.05 15.21
C SER A 110 13.77 8.07 14.73
N SER A 111 13.69 6.82 15.20
CA SER A 111 14.62 5.75 14.80
C SER A 111 14.38 5.23 13.36
N LEU A 112 13.25 5.59 12.76
CA LEU A 112 12.85 5.09 11.43
C LEU A 112 13.48 5.86 10.28
N PHE A 113 13.94 7.09 10.51
CA PHE A 113 14.45 7.96 9.47
C PHE A 113 15.85 8.48 9.79
N PRO A 114 16.66 8.82 8.75
CA PRO A 114 17.97 9.45 8.96
C PRO A 114 17.83 10.83 9.63
N ARG A 115 18.79 11.18 10.48
CA ARG A 115 18.83 12.52 11.11
C ARG A 115 18.95 13.67 10.11
N SER A 116 19.46 13.42 8.91
CA SER A 116 19.57 14.38 7.81
C SER A 116 18.38 14.34 6.84
N LEU A 117 17.19 13.98 7.34
CA LEU A 117 15.99 13.85 6.52
C LEU A 117 15.60 15.20 5.92
N SER A 118 15.52 15.27 4.61
CA SER A 118 14.91 16.37 3.87
C SER A 118 13.51 15.99 3.39
N ILE A 119 12.72 16.97 2.95
CA ILE A 119 11.39 16.71 2.38
C ILE A 119 11.48 15.79 1.16
N LEU A 120 12.50 15.97 0.32
CA LEU A 120 12.73 15.09 -0.84
C LEU A 120 13.12 13.67 -0.39
N SER A 121 13.99 13.55 0.61
CA SER A 121 14.36 12.24 1.16
C SER A 121 13.16 11.54 1.80
N LEU A 122 12.30 12.28 2.50
CA LEU A 122 11.06 11.74 3.06
C LEU A 122 10.15 11.20 1.97
N PHE A 123 9.97 11.94 0.88
CA PHE A 123 9.18 11.50 -0.27
C PHE A 123 9.68 10.16 -0.82
N VAL A 124 10.98 10.08 -1.14
CA VAL A 124 11.60 8.87 -1.70
C VAL A 124 11.52 7.70 -0.73
N LEU A 125 11.87 7.91 0.54
CA LEU A 125 11.85 6.86 1.56
C LEU A 125 10.44 6.33 1.81
N THR A 126 9.44 7.20 1.82
CA THR A 126 8.04 6.78 1.99
C THR A 126 7.61 5.84 0.86
N ILE A 127 8.00 6.13 -0.39
CA ILE A 127 7.70 5.25 -1.53
C ILE A 127 8.43 3.91 -1.38
N ILE A 128 9.70 3.90 -1.00
CA ILE A 128 10.47 2.68 -0.80
C ILE A 128 9.86 1.82 0.31
N TYR A 129 9.55 2.44 1.46
CA TYR A 129 8.98 1.75 2.62
C TYR A 129 7.57 1.20 2.37
N GLY A 130 6.83 1.73 1.40
CA GLY A 130 5.54 1.16 1.00
C GLY A 130 5.68 0.11 -0.12
N SER A 131 6.61 0.30 -1.04
CA SER A 131 6.77 -0.57 -2.22
C SER A 131 7.37 -1.93 -1.86
N ILE A 132 8.41 -1.96 -1.03
CA ILE A 132 9.08 -3.20 -0.62
C ILE A 132 8.14 -4.12 0.16
N PRO A 133 7.44 -3.67 1.23
CA PRO A 133 6.45 -4.49 1.90
C PRO A 133 5.32 -4.93 0.97
N GLY A 134 4.87 -4.07 0.05
CA GLY A 134 3.84 -4.41 -0.94
C GLY A 134 4.22 -5.61 -1.79
N PHE A 135 5.47 -5.68 -2.25
CA PHE A 135 6.00 -6.82 -2.98
C PHE A 135 6.08 -8.08 -2.12
N ILE A 136 6.59 -7.97 -0.88
CA ILE A 136 6.73 -9.09 0.06
C ILE A 136 5.36 -9.67 0.43
N ILE A 137 4.40 -8.80 0.72
CA ILE A 137 3.03 -9.20 1.05
C ILE A 137 2.40 -9.95 -0.12
N ALA A 138 2.57 -9.45 -1.36
CA ALA A 138 2.06 -10.13 -2.54
C ALA A 138 2.74 -11.48 -2.75
N PHE A 139 4.04 -11.58 -2.52
CA PHE A 139 4.77 -12.84 -2.59
C PHE A 139 4.17 -13.89 -1.64
N VAL A 140 3.95 -13.53 -0.38
CA VAL A 140 3.33 -14.41 0.62
C VAL A 140 1.87 -14.73 0.25
N ALA A 141 1.09 -13.73 -0.13
CA ALA A 141 -0.30 -13.90 -0.52
C ALA A 141 -0.44 -14.84 -1.73
N MET A 142 0.46 -14.76 -2.70
CA MET A 142 0.41 -15.63 -3.89
C MET A 142 0.72 -17.09 -3.57
N GLN A 143 1.46 -17.40 -2.50
CA GLN A 143 1.61 -18.78 -2.03
C GLN A 143 0.26 -19.41 -1.65
N TRP A 144 -0.65 -18.57 -1.12
CA TRP A 144 -2.00 -18.99 -0.77
C TRP A 144 -2.94 -19.00 -1.98
N PHE A 145 -2.98 -17.92 -2.74
CA PHE A 145 -3.95 -17.76 -3.83
C PHE A 145 -3.69 -18.62 -5.05
N LYS A 146 -2.47 -19.11 -5.26
CA LYS A 146 -2.13 -20.01 -6.36
C LYS A 146 -2.48 -21.47 -6.10
N ARG A 147 -2.79 -21.87 -4.86
CA ARG A 147 -3.15 -23.26 -4.56
C ARG A 147 -4.46 -23.63 -5.25
N PRO A 148 -4.52 -24.80 -5.96
CA PRO A 148 -5.73 -25.25 -6.68
C PRO A 148 -6.92 -25.46 -5.75
N ASP A 149 -6.67 -25.89 -4.53
CA ASP A 149 -7.70 -26.21 -3.53
C ASP A 149 -8.52 -24.99 -3.07
N HIS A 150 -8.00 -23.79 -3.28
CA HIS A 150 -8.67 -22.52 -3.01
C HIS A 150 -9.36 -21.94 -4.25
N THR A 151 -9.27 -22.58 -5.39
CA THR A 151 -10.02 -22.26 -6.59
C THR A 151 -11.24 -23.17 -6.66
N MET A 152 -12.39 -22.66 -6.25
CA MET A 152 -13.70 -23.33 -6.34
C MET A 152 -14.13 -23.67 -7.78
N ALA A 153 -13.25 -23.62 -8.77
CA ALA A 153 -13.60 -23.67 -10.18
C ALA A 153 -13.48 -25.04 -10.85
N LYS A 154 -13.11 -26.11 -10.15
CA LYS A 154 -13.11 -27.47 -10.72
C LYS A 154 -13.55 -28.52 -9.71
N ARG A 155 -14.82 -28.52 -9.36
CA ARG A 155 -15.54 -29.72 -8.95
C ARG A 155 -16.78 -29.84 -9.83
N ILE A 156 -16.58 -30.35 -11.02
CA ILE A 156 -17.59 -31.09 -11.81
C ILE A 156 -16.93 -32.39 -12.20
#